data_fed201deb812a69bd3a15b5ee0792d02
#
_entry.id   fed201deb812a69bd3a15b5ee0792d02
#
_cell.length_a   1.000
_cell.length_b   1.000
_cell.length_c   1.000
_cell.angle_alpha   90.00
_cell.angle_beta   90.00
_cell.angle_gamma   90.00
#
_symmetry.space_group_name_H-M   'P 1'
#
loop_
_entity.id
_entity.type
_entity.pdbx_description
1 polymer ?
#
loop_
_entity_poly.entity_id
_entity_poly.type
_entity_poly.pdbx_seq_one_letter_code
_entity_poly.pdbx_strand_id
1 'polypeptide(L)'
;MAITLHQVTKYYDKQKALDEVSFTLEAGRICGFLGPNGAGKSTTMKIITGYLSEYTGTVKINDIDLRKHPLEAKKLIGYLPEHNPLYPDMYIREYLEHVARLYRIARPRQKMEEIIGITGLTPEIKKKIGQLSKGYRQRVGLA
;
A
#
# COMPACT_ATOMS: atom_id res chain seq x y z
N MET A 1 -8.72 5.99 -10.13
CA MET A 1 -9.33 5.19 -9.04
C MET A 1 -10.00 6.14 -8.08
N ALA A 2 -11.27 5.95 -7.81
CA ALA A 2 -12.01 6.70 -6.81
C ALA A 2 -12.10 5.86 -5.52
N ILE A 3 -12.10 6.51 -4.36
CA ILE A 3 -12.23 5.85 -3.04
C ILE A 3 -13.36 6.53 -2.29
N THR A 4 -14.33 5.78 -1.84
CA THR A 4 -15.47 6.31 -1.06
C THR A 4 -15.59 5.58 0.27
N LEU A 5 -15.63 6.33 1.36
CA LEU A 5 -15.99 5.86 2.69
C LEU A 5 -17.35 6.46 3.06
N HIS A 6 -18.22 5.65 3.65
CA HIS A 6 -19.53 6.09 4.14
C HIS A 6 -19.78 5.55 5.53
N GLN A 7 -19.87 6.45 6.51
CA GLN A 7 -20.13 6.17 7.92
C GLN A 7 -19.23 5.06 8.51
N VAL A 8 -17.92 5.12 8.19
CA VAL A 8 -16.97 4.11 8.64
C VAL A 8 -16.62 4.34 10.09
N THR A 9 -16.94 3.35 10.94
CA THR A 9 -16.57 3.32 12.35
C THR A 9 -15.72 2.10 12.67
N LYS A 10 -14.67 2.28 13.45
CA LYS A 10 -13.77 1.20 13.90
C LYS A 10 -13.49 1.33 15.40
N TYR A 11 -13.66 0.23 16.09
CA TYR A 11 -13.25 0.07 17.48
C TYR A 11 -12.04 -0.85 17.58
N TYR A 12 -11.13 -0.55 18.50
CA TYR A 12 -10.14 -1.47 19.06
C TYR A 12 -10.54 -1.67 20.53
N ASP A 13 -11.06 -2.83 20.84
CA ASP A 13 -11.71 -3.12 22.13
C ASP A 13 -12.76 -2.03 22.47
N LYS A 14 -12.52 -1.23 23.50
CA LYS A 14 -13.40 -0.14 23.92
C LYS A 14 -13.04 1.23 23.32
N GLN A 15 -11.91 1.34 22.64
CA GLN A 15 -11.44 2.58 22.04
C GLN A 15 -11.98 2.75 20.62
N LYS A 16 -12.73 3.81 20.40
CA LYS A 16 -13.18 4.21 19.07
C LYS A 16 -12.03 4.88 18.32
N ALA A 17 -11.52 4.22 17.30
CA ALA A 17 -10.43 4.72 16.46
C ALA A 17 -10.92 5.51 15.23
N LEU A 18 -12.11 5.20 14.73
CA LEU A 18 -12.83 5.95 13.71
C LEU A 18 -14.29 6.07 14.13
N ASP A 19 -14.88 7.24 13.90
CA ASP A 19 -16.26 7.55 14.23
C ASP A 19 -16.99 8.14 13.01
N GLU A 20 -17.83 7.33 12.38
CA GLU A 20 -18.70 7.68 11.24
C GLU A 20 -17.98 8.45 10.11
N VAL A 21 -16.73 8.10 9.85
CA VAL A 21 -15.90 8.79 8.85
C VAL A 21 -16.49 8.59 7.45
N SER A 22 -16.74 9.71 6.78
CA SER A 22 -17.29 9.74 5.42
C SER A 22 -16.53 10.74 4.56
N PHE A 23 -16.01 10.27 3.41
CA PHE A 23 -15.43 11.14 2.39
C PHE A 23 -15.34 10.40 1.05
N THR A 24 -15.13 11.16 -0.02
CA THR A 24 -14.86 10.61 -1.36
C THR A 24 -13.60 11.26 -1.92
N LEU A 25 -12.71 10.43 -2.44
CA LEU A 25 -11.52 10.83 -3.20
C LEU A 25 -11.75 10.52 -4.66
N GLU A 26 -11.71 11.55 -5.50
CA GLU A 26 -11.89 11.39 -6.94
C GLU A 26 -10.66 10.79 -7.62
N ALA A 27 -10.89 10.15 -8.75
CA ALA A 27 -9.80 9.64 -9.59
C ALA A 27 -8.89 10.77 -10.09
N GLY A 28 -7.58 10.48 -10.23
CA GLY A 28 -6.62 11.44 -10.78
C GLY A 28 -6.21 12.57 -9.82
N ARG A 29 -6.63 12.54 -8.56
CA ARG A 29 -6.24 13.52 -7.55
C ARG A 29 -5.15 12.98 -6.63
N ILE A 30 -4.27 13.88 -6.17
CA ILE A 30 -3.35 13.64 -5.06
C ILE A 30 -3.95 14.30 -3.83
N CYS A 31 -4.20 13.51 -2.79
CA CYS A 31 -4.81 13.99 -1.56
C CYS A 31 -3.89 13.72 -0.36
N GLY A 32 -3.64 14.76 0.44
CA GLY A 32 -2.98 14.63 1.74
C GLY A 32 -3.98 14.25 2.83
N PHE A 33 -3.69 13.17 3.57
CA PHE A 33 -4.49 12.78 4.72
C PHE A 33 -3.79 13.24 6.00
N LEU A 34 -4.19 14.40 6.52
CA LEU A 34 -3.53 15.11 7.61
C LEU A 34 -4.30 14.98 8.92
N GLY A 35 -3.61 15.11 10.03
CA GLY A 35 -4.19 15.09 11.37
C GLY A 35 -3.17 14.75 12.44
N PRO A 36 -3.48 14.96 13.75
CA PRO A 36 -2.58 14.64 14.85
C PRO A 36 -2.36 13.14 14.99
N ASN A 37 -1.37 12.74 15.80
CA ASN A 37 -1.20 11.34 16.17
C ASN A 37 -2.42 10.83 16.92
N GLY A 38 -2.85 9.61 16.61
CA GLY A 38 -4.08 9.04 17.18
C GLY A 38 -5.38 9.40 16.44
N ALA A 39 -5.37 10.31 15.45
CA ALA A 39 -6.56 10.71 14.69
C ALA A 39 -7.13 9.64 13.72
N GLY A 40 -6.68 8.39 13.80
CA GLY A 40 -7.22 7.31 12.98
C GLY A 40 -6.64 7.21 11.55
N LYS A 41 -5.64 8.05 11.18
CA LYS A 41 -5.06 8.05 9.81
C LYS A 41 -4.60 6.67 9.35
N SER A 42 -3.75 6.02 10.14
CA SER A 42 -3.22 4.69 9.81
C SER A 42 -4.31 3.62 9.81
N THR A 43 -5.31 3.74 10.69
CA THR A 43 -6.48 2.85 10.72
C THR A 43 -7.30 2.99 9.44
N THR A 44 -7.56 4.21 9.00
CA THR A 44 -8.27 4.49 7.74
C THR A 44 -7.52 3.89 6.55
N MET A 45 -6.19 4.09 6.45
CA MET A 45 -5.38 3.51 5.38
C MET A 45 -5.41 1.98 5.39
N LYS A 46 -5.33 1.35 6.58
CA LYS A 46 -5.43 -0.11 6.70
C LYS A 46 -6.81 -0.65 6.29
N ILE A 47 -7.88 0.10 6.53
CA ILE A 47 -9.22 -0.26 6.07
C ILE A 47 -9.32 -0.12 4.55
N ILE A 48 -8.93 1.02 3.98
CA ILE A 48 -8.98 1.26 2.52
C ILE A 48 -8.19 0.19 1.76
N THR A 49 -7.03 -0.22 2.29
CA THR A 49 -6.17 -1.25 1.66
C THR A 49 -6.67 -2.69 1.91
N GLY A 50 -7.76 -2.84 2.67
CA GLY A 50 -8.31 -4.15 3.01
C GLY A 50 -7.42 -4.97 3.96
N TYR A 51 -6.49 -4.32 4.66
CA TYR A 51 -5.70 -4.96 5.72
C TYR A 51 -6.55 -5.22 6.98
N LEU A 52 -7.48 -4.29 7.29
CA LEU A 52 -8.48 -4.44 8.34
C LEU A 52 -9.85 -4.64 7.73
N SER A 53 -10.54 -5.70 8.11
CA SER A 53 -11.89 -6.07 7.63
C SER A 53 -13.00 -5.77 8.65
N GLU A 54 -12.65 -5.63 9.91
CA GLU A 54 -13.59 -5.40 11.01
C GLU A 54 -13.86 -3.90 11.20
N TYR A 55 -14.90 -3.39 10.56
CA TYR A 55 -15.41 -2.03 10.70
C TYR A 55 -16.90 -2.00 10.34
N THR A 56 -17.63 -0.98 10.73
CA THR A 56 -19.00 -0.71 10.26
C THR A 56 -18.98 0.36 9.15
N GLY A 57 -20.10 0.56 8.47
CA GLY A 57 -20.16 1.45 7.31
C GLY A 57 -19.73 0.77 6.01
N THR A 58 -19.44 1.53 4.99
CA THR A 58 -19.11 1.02 3.65
C THR A 58 -17.83 1.66 3.12
N VAL A 59 -16.98 0.84 2.49
CA VAL A 59 -15.80 1.32 1.75
C VAL A 59 -15.87 0.79 0.32
N LYS A 60 -15.75 1.67 -0.64
CA LYS A 60 -15.75 1.31 -2.07
C LYS A 60 -14.48 1.81 -2.75
N ILE A 61 -13.96 0.98 -3.65
CA ILE A 61 -12.86 1.29 -4.57
C ILE A 61 -13.42 1.22 -6.00
N ASN A 62 -13.56 2.33 -6.70
CA ASN A 62 -14.34 2.44 -7.94
C ASN A 62 -15.69 1.81 -7.72
N ASP A 63 -16.62 1.96 -7.20
CA ASP A 63 -17.93 1.28 -6.97
C ASP A 63 -17.88 -0.17 -6.45
N ILE A 64 -16.70 -0.79 -6.36
CA ILE A 64 -16.52 -2.14 -5.82
C ILE A 64 -16.50 -2.07 -4.29
N ASP A 65 -17.47 -2.69 -3.64
CA ASP A 65 -17.53 -2.81 -2.17
C ASP A 65 -16.38 -3.71 -1.68
N LEU A 66 -15.51 -3.14 -0.85
CA LEU A 66 -14.30 -3.80 -0.36
C LEU A 66 -14.57 -5.04 0.49
N ARG A 67 -15.70 -5.10 1.21
CA ARG A 67 -16.08 -6.28 2.00
C ARG A 67 -16.71 -7.39 1.16
N LYS A 68 -17.52 -7.00 0.17
CA LYS A 68 -18.22 -7.98 -0.69
C LYS A 68 -17.27 -8.59 -1.72
N HIS A 69 -16.35 -7.78 -2.26
CA HIS A 69 -15.42 -8.17 -3.33
C HIS A 69 -13.97 -7.81 -3.01
N PRO A 70 -13.40 -8.35 -1.91
CA PRO A 70 -12.09 -7.90 -1.40
C PRO A 70 -10.94 -8.15 -2.39
N LEU A 71 -10.95 -9.25 -3.11
CA LEU A 71 -9.89 -9.57 -4.06
C LEU A 71 -9.92 -8.66 -5.30
N GLU A 72 -11.10 -8.30 -5.78
CA GLU A 72 -11.26 -7.39 -6.91
C GLU A 72 -10.83 -5.97 -6.52
N ALA A 73 -11.29 -5.49 -5.37
CA ALA A 73 -10.90 -4.17 -4.86
C ALA A 73 -9.39 -4.07 -4.62
N LYS A 74 -8.76 -5.08 -4.01
CA LYS A 74 -7.31 -5.10 -3.74
C LYS A 74 -6.45 -5.08 -5.01
N LYS A 75 -6.91 -5.64 -6.11
CA LYS A 75 -6.20 -5.57 -7.41
C LYS A 75 -6.08 -4.15 -7.97
N LEU A 76 -6.93 -3.24 -7.52
CA LEU A 76 -6.93 -1.84 -7.93
C LEU A 76 -6.07 -0.95 -7.03
N ILE A 77 -5.50 -1.48 -5.94
CA ILE A 77 -4.80 -0.71 -4.92
C ILE A 77 -3.32 -1.08 -4.91
N GLY A 78 -2.44 -0.09 -5.02
CA GLY A 78 -1.05 -0.19 -4.59
C GLY A 78 -0.92 0.39 -3.17
N TYR A 79 -0.19 -0.27 -2.29
CA TYR A 79 0.03 0.19 -0.92
C TYR A 79 1.49 0.09 -0.52
N LEU A 80 2.05 1.22 -0.14
CA LEU A 80 3.39 1.32 0.41
C LEU A 80 3.30 1.69 1.89
N PRO A 81 3.48 0.75 2.82
CA PRO A 81 3.46 1.04 4.25
C PRO A 81 4.72 1.80 4.69
N GLU A 82 4.66 2.49 5.82
CA GLU A 82 5.83 3.15 6.41
C GLU A 82 6.97 2.17 6.71
N HIS A 83 6.63 0.98 7.20
CA HIS A 83 7.57 -0.12 7.44
C HIS A 83 7.32 -1.21 6.41
N ASN A 84 8.18 -1.27 5.40
CA ASN A 84 8.09 -2.29 4.36
C ASN A 84 8.61 -3.63 4.89
N PRO A 85 7.87 -4.73 4.74
CA PRO A 85 8.31 -6.08 5.09
C PRO A 85 9.24 -6.64 4.00
N LEU A 86 10.40 -6.00 3.81
CA LEU A 86 11.42 -6.44 2.86
C LEU A 86 12.26 -7.58 3.46
N TYR A 87 12.90 -8.37 2.60
CA TYR A 87 13.84 -9.41 3.01
C TYR A 87 15.27 -8.83 3.07
N PRO A 88 15.84 -8.54 4.26
CA PRO A 88 17.10 -7.82 4.40
C PRO A 88 18.31 -8.56 3.78
N ASP A 89 18.26 -9.89 3.74
CA ASP A 89 19.35 -10.73 3.24
C ASP A 89 19.38 -10.87 1.72
N MET A 90 18.30 -10.48 1.03
CA MET A 90 18.22 -10.50 -0.42
C MET A 90 18.89 -9.28 -1.05
N TYR A 91 19.47 -9.49 -2.24
CA TYR A 91 19.84 -8.38 -3.13
C TYR A 91 18.59 -7.75 -3.74
N ILE A 92 18.70 -6.49 -4.16
CA ILE A 92 17.55 -5.75 -4.75
C ILE A 92 16.96 -6.51 -5.94
N ARG A 93 17.79 -6.98 -6.88
CA ARG A 93 17.32 -7.73 -8.06
C ARG A 93 16.65 -9.04 -7.69
N GLU A 94 17.21 -9.76 -6.75
CA GLU A 94 16.67 -11.03 -6.27
C GLU A 94 15.27 -10.83 -5.65
N TYR A 95 15.11 -9.80 -4.83
CA TYR A 95 13.82 -9.45 -4.24
C TYR A 95 12.79 -9.07 -5.31
N LEU A 96 13.14 -8.19 -6.25
CA LEU A 96 12.25 -7.79 -7.32
C LEU A 96 11.87 -8.96 -8.24
N GLU A 97 12.81 -9.86 -8.53
CA GLU A 97 12.52 -11.08 -9.31
C GLU A 97 11.57 -12.01 -8.54
N HIS A 98 11.79 -12.18 -7.24
CA HIS A 98 10.89 -12.95 -6.38
C HIS A 98 9.46 -12.38 -6.41
N VAL A 99 9.30 -11.07 -6.23
CA VAL A 99 8.00 -10.39 -6.30
C VAL A 99 7.37 -10.52 -7.68
N ALA A 100 8.14 -10.30 -8.75
CA ALA A 100 7.66 -10.42 -10.12
C ALA A 100 7.13 -11.82 -10.44
N ARG A 101 7.78 -12.88 -9.93
CA ARG A 101 7.31 -14.26 -10.04
C ARG A 101 6.02 -14.49 -9.25
N LEU A 102 5.95 -13.98 -8.02
CA LEU A 102 4.77 -14.10 -7.17
C LEU A 102 3.52 -13.50 -7.83
N TYR A 103 3.68 -12.33 -8.44
CA TYR A 103 2.59 -11.64 -9.15
C TYR A 103 2.44 -12.06 -10.62
N ARG A 104 3.23 -13.04 -11.10
CA ARG A 104 3.19 -13.55 -12.47
C ARG A 104 3.34 -12.45 -13.52
N ILE A 105 4.26 -11.52 -13.27
CA ILE A 105 4.50 -10.38 -14.16
C ILE A 105 5.02 -10.86 -15.51
N ALA A 106 4.38 -10.40 -16.58
CA ALA A 106 4.88 -10.67 -17.94
C ALA A 106 6.16 -9.88 -18.21
N ARG A 107 7.16 -10.51 -18.84
CA ARG A 107 8.48 -9.92 -19.16
C ARG A 107 9.18 -9.34 -17.94
N PRO A 108 9.39 -10.12 -16.87
CA PRO A 108 9.84 -9.61 -15.58
C PRO A 108 11.20 -8.89 -15.67
N ARG A 109 12.15 -9.41 -16.46
CA ARG A 109 13.48 -8.80 -16.59
C ARG A 109 13.42 -7.39 -17.14
N GLN A 110 12.67 -7.17 -18.23
CA GLN A 110 12.53 -5.85 -18.83
C GLN A 110 11.89 -4.86 -17.87
N LYS A 111 10.80 -5.26 -17.20
CA LYS A 111 10.12 -4.42 -16.22
C LYS A 111 10.97 -4.12 -14.98
N MET A 112 11.78 -5.07 -14.54
CA MET A 112 12.71 -4.86 -13.43
C MET A 112 13.76 -3.78 -13.77
N GLU A 113 14.38 -3.83 -14.96
CA GLU A 113 15.35 -2.80 -15.36
C GLU A 113 14.71 -1.42 -15.45
N GLU A 114 13.51 -1.34 -16.00
CA GLU A 114 12.76 -0.11 -16.09
C GLU A 114 12.46 0.47 -14.70
N ILE A 115 11.92 -0.33 -13.77
CA ILE A 115 11.54 0.14 -12.44
C ILE A 115 12.76 0.47 -11.58
N ILE A 116 13.87 -0.26 -11.70
CA ILE A 116 15.15 0.06 -11.06
C ILE A 116 15.63 1.45 -11.48
N GLY A 117 15.51 1.77 -12.78
CA GLY A 117 15.85 3.10 -13.30
C GLY A 117 14.93 4.20 -12.75
N ILE A 118 13.61 4.01 -12.86
CA ILE A 118 12.60 4.98 -12.43
C ILE A 118 12.69 5.27 -10.91
N THR A 119 12.93 4.24 -10.10
CA THR A 119 13.02 4.39 -8.64
C THR A 119 14.40 4.84 -8.17
N GLY A 120 15.38 4.99 -9.08
CA GLY A 120 16.74 5.41 -8.76
C GLY A 120 17.51 4.42 -7.89
N LEU A 121 17.30 3.12 -8.09
CA LEU A 121 17.97 2.04 -7.34
C LEU A 121 19.31 1.63 -7.97
N THR A 122 19.63 2.08 -9.17
CA THR A 122 20.84 1.73 -9.93
C THR A 122 22.14 1.86 -9.11
N PRO A 123 22.40 2.95 -8.33
CA PRO A 123 23.64 3.08 -7.58
C PRO A 123 23.82 2.02 -6.49
N GLU A 124 22.74 1.49 -5.95
CA GLU A 124 22.73 0.58 -4.82
C GLU A 124 22.47 -0.89 -5.22
N ILE A 125 22.36 -1.17 -6.53
CA ILE A 125 21.85 -2.44 -7.06
C ILE A 125 22.64 -3.69 -6.62
N LYS A 126 23.91 -3.50 -6.28
CA LYS A 126 24.81 -4.59 -5.84
C LYS A 126 24.76 -4.84 -4.33
N LYS A 127 23.99 -4.07 -3.57
CA LYS A 127 23.88 -4.21 -2.13
C LYS A 127 22.70 -5.11 -1.73
N LYS A 128 22.82 -5.74 -0.58
CA LYS A 128 21.69 -6.37 0.10
C LYS A 128 20.75 -5.32 0.65
N ILE A 129 19.45 -5.60 0.71
CA ILE A 129 18.42 -4.70 1.21
C ILE A 129 18.70 -4.22 2.64
N GLY A 130 19.23 -5.08 3.49
CA GLY A 130 19.61 -4.73 4.87
C GLY A 130 20.71 -3.65 4.97
N GLN A 131 21.55 -3.52 3.95
CA GLN A 131 22.64 -2.52 3.88
C GLN A 131 22.17 -1.14 3.39
N LEU A 132 20.91 -1.03 2.95
CA LEU A 132 20.34 0.20 2.40
C LEU A 132 19.90 1.17 3.51
N SER A 133 19.96 2.47 3.21
CA SER A 133 19.31 3.49 4.03
C SER A 133 17.79 3.31 4.06
N LYS A 134 17.11 3.93 5.06
CA LYS A 134 15.64 3.91 5.14
C LYS A 134 15.01 4.38 3.81
N GLY A 135 15.54 5.45 3.20
CA GLY A 135 15.03 5.99 1.94
C GLY A 135 15.18 5.00 0.77
N TYR A 136 16.32 4.33 0.66
CA TYR A 136 16.50 3.31 -0.39
C TYR A 136 15.63 2.08 -0.15
N ARG A 137 15.43 1.65 1.09
CA ARG A 137 14.45 0.59 1.40
C ARG A 137 13.02 0.98 1.00
N GLN A 138 12.62 2.23 1.21
CA GLN A 138 11.33 2.73 0.72
C GLN A 138 11.24 2.67 -0.81
N ARG A 139 12.30 3.01 -1.53
CA ARG A 139 12.35 2.91 -3.00
C ARG A 139 12.25 1.46 -3.49
N VAL A 140 12.87 0.50 -2.78
CA VAL A 140 12.71 -0.94 -3.08
C VAL A 140 11.26 -1.39 -2.87
N GLY A 141 10.59 -0.89 -1.83
CA GLY A 141 9.18 -1.19 -1.58
C GLY A 141 8.23 -0.55 -2.60
N LEU A 142 8.64 0.57 -3.20
CA LEU A 142 7.88 1.25 -4.26
C LEU A 142 8.04 0.56 -5.62
N ALA A 143 9.21 -0.03 -5.86
CA ALA A 143 9.54 -0.77 -7.09
C ALA A 143 8.78 -2.09 -7.20
#